data_5b0cc9dbe41ccae37ca4f005d9217aa4
#
_entry.id   5b0cc9dbe41ccae37ca4f005d9217aa4
#
_cell.length_a   1.000
_cell.length_b   1.000
_cell.length_c   1.000
_cell.angle_alpha   90.00
_cell.angle_beta   90.00
_cell.angle_gamma   90.00
#
_symmetry.space_group_name_H-M   'P 1'
#
loop_
_entity.id
_entity.type
_entity.pdbx_description
1 polymer ?
#
loop_
_entity_poly.entity_id
_entity_poly.type
_entity_poly.pdbx_seq_one_letter_code
_entity_poly.pdbx_strand_id
1 'polypeptide(L)'
;MRFRSVLCSHLGRPNGVVVEGLRLAPVGDRLATLLECPVKSLPEITGPVVADAVSAMVPGDIILLENLRFHPGEEENDGVFACELADTVDCFVMDAFAVAHRAHASTNGIIRFLPSAMGLLVQREVEAMGQALESPERPLAALLGGAKVSD
;
A
#
# COMPACT_ATOMS: atom_id res chain seq x y z
N MET A 1 11.04 18.70 8.48
CA MET A 1 10.31 17.80 9.37
C MET A 1 10.50 16.39 8.84
N ARG A 2 10.91 15.41 9.66
CA ARG A 2 11.04 14.01 9.22
C ARG A 2 9.94 13.20 9.90
N PHE A 3 9.22 12.40 9.13
CA PHE A 3 8.19 11.50 9.64
C PHE A 3 8.79 10.11 9.94
N ARG A 4 8.08 9.29 10.71
CA ARG A 4 8.28 7.85 10.79
C ARG A 4 7.39 7.23 9.71
N SER A 5 7.94 6.38 8.86
CA SER A 5 7.21 5.83 7.71
C SER A 5 7.06 4.32 7.86
N VAL A 6 5.81 3.85 7.90
CA VAL A 6 5.48 2.42 7.84
C VAL A 6 4.91 2.15 6.44
N LEU A 7 5.64 1.37 5.66
CA LEU A 7 5.26 0.99 4.31
C LEU A 7 4.57 -0.37 4.34
N CYS A 8 3.48 -0.47 3.62
CA CYS A 8 2.79 -1.73 3.38
C CYS A 8 2.61 -1.96 1.88
N SER A 9 2.72 -3.21 1.45
CA SER A 9 2.59 -3.58 0.05
C SER A 9 2.21 -5.05 -0.10
N HIS A 10 2.04 -5.50 -1.33
CA HIS A 10 1.81 -6.90 -1.64
C HIS A 10 2.60 -7.35 -2.88
N LEU A 11 2.85 -8.64 -2.95
CA LEU A 11 3.52 -9.30 -4.09
C LEU A 11 2.78 -10.60 -4.42
N GLY A 12 2.41 -10.77 -5.70
CA GLY A 12 1.76 -11.99 -6.18
C GLY A 12 0.32 -12.20 -5.65
N ARG A 13 -0.09 -13.46 -5.64
CA ARG A 13 -1.41 -13.92 -5.17
C ARG A 13 -1.27 -15.13 -4.27
N PRO A 14 -0.82 -14.98 -3.03
CA PRO A 14 -0.58 -16.08 -2.10
C PRO A 14 -1.86 -16.66 -1.46
N ASN A 15 -3.01 -16.01 -1.65
CA ASN A 15 -4.31 -16.48 -1.13
C ASN A 15 -4.33 -16.66 0.41
N GLY A 16 -3.80 -15.71 1.15
CA GLY A 16 -3.83 -15.70 2.60
C GLY A 16 -2.83 -16.65 3.28
N VAL A 17 -1.83 -17.16 2.56
CA VAL A 17 -0.80 -18.04 3.11
C VAL A 17 0.60 -17.50 2.84
N VAL A 18 1.54 -17.82 3.73
CA VAL A 18 2.94 -17.44 3.54
C VAL A 18 3.57 -18.26 2.43
N VAL A 19 4.14 -17.57 1.43
CA VAL A 19 4.88 -18.17 0.33
C VAL A 19 6.27 -17.52 0.28
N GLU A 20 7.32 -18.31 0.52
CA GLU A 20 8.70 -17.80 0.66
C GLU A 20 9.17 -16.95 -0.52
N GLY A 21 8.83 -17.33 -1.75
CA GLY A 21 9.17 -16.56 -2.96
C GLY A 21 8.40 -15.23 -3.13
N LEU A 22 7.43 -14.94 -2.24
CA LEU A 22 6.62 -13.73 -2.27
C LEU A 22 6.84 -12.83 -1.04
N ARG A 23 7.88 -13.09 -0.25
CA ARG A 23 8.28 -12.21 0.86
C ARG A 23 8.81 -10.87 0.36
N LEU A 24 8.58 -9.84 1.17
CA LEU A 24 8.96 -8.46 0.81
C LEU A 24 10.37 -8.06 1.27
N ALA A 25 11.09 -8.88 2.02
CA ALA A 25 12.46 -8.54 2.45
C ALA A 25 13.39 -8.12 1.30
N PRO A 26 13.43 -8.85 0.13
CA PRO A 26 14.24 -8.41 -1.01
C PRO A 26 13.80 -7.06 -1.60
N VAL A 27 12.52 -6.73 -1.49
CA VAL A 27 11.98 -5.41 -1.90
C VAL A 27 12.50 -4.32 -0.95
N GLY A 28 12.51 -4.59 0.35
CA GLY A 28 13.07 -3.69 1.36
C GLY A 28 14.54 -3.40 1.12
N ASP A 29 15.34 -4.42 0.84
CA ASP A 29 16.78 -4.28 0.53
C ASP A 29 17.01 -3.41 -0.71
N ARG A 30 16.20 -3.64 -1.75
CA ARG A 30 16.26 -2.82 -2.95
C ARG A 30 15.84 -1.37 -2.69
N LEU A 31 14.79 -1.18 -1.89
CA LEU A 31 14.30 0.14 -1.51
C LEU A 31 15.35 0.91 -0.70
N ALA A 32 16.01 0.25 0.26
CA ALA A 32 17.10 0.85 1.03
C ALA A 32 18.25 1.34 0.12
N THR A 33 18.59 0.56 -0.91
CA THR A 33 19.58 0.95 -1.91
C THR A 33 19.16 2.19 -2.71
N LEU A 34 17.89 2.27 -3.12
CA LEU A 34 17.37 3.38 -3.91
C LEU A 34 17.21 4.67 -3.11
N LEU A 35 16.87 4.56 -1.83
CA LEU A 35 16.68 5.69 -0.94
C LEU A 35 17.97 6.15 -0.26
N GLU A 36 19.05 5.36 -0.39
CA GLU A 36 20.33 5.58 0.28
C GLU A 36 20.18 5.71 1.81
N CYS A 37 19.20 5.00 2.38
CA CYS A 37 18.95 4.97 3.82
C CYS A 37 18.42 3.59 4.26
N PRO A 38 18.57 3.23 5.55
CA PRO A 38 18.08 1.96 6.07
C PRO A 38 16.56 1.84 5.91
N VAL A 39 16.11 0.65 5.47
CA VAL A 39 14.72 0.21 5.51
C VAL A 39 14.65 -1.07 6.32
N LYS A 40 13.91 -1.05 7.42
CA LYS A 40 13.73 -2.22 8.28
C LYS A 40 12.56 -3.06 7.78
N SER A 41 12.85 -4.18 7.13
CA SER A 41 11.81 -5.16 6.75
C SER A 41 11.42 -5.99 7.97
N LEU A 42 10.11 -6.14 8.21
CA LEU A 42 9.56 -6.98 9.27
C LEU A 42 9.02 -8.29 8.68
N PRO A 43 9.09 -9.41 9.42
CA PRO A 43 8.54 -10.69 8.97
C PRO A 43 7.03 -10.81 9.25
N GLU A 44 6.42 -9.78 9.83
CA GLU A 44 5.03 -9.73 10.28
C GLU A 44 4.30 -8.54 9.65
N ILE A 45 2.97 -8.62 9.62
CA ILE A 45 2.09 -7.57 9.07
C ILE A 45 1.49 -6.73 10.21
N THR A 46 1.07 -7.39 11.30
CA THR A 46 0.46 -6.78 12.49
C THR A 46 1.01 -7.47 13.76
N GLY A 47 0.52 -7.07 14.92
CA GLY A 47 0.81 -7.71 16.18
C GLY A 47 2.01 -7.12 16.94
N PRO A 48 2.44 -7.79 18.05
CA PRO A 48 3.41 -7.22 18.99
C PRO A 48 4.76 -6.86 18.37
N VAL A 49 5.26 -7.68 17.45
CA VAL A 49 6.54 -7.43 16.76
C VAL A 49 6.51 -6.14 15.98
N VAL A 50 5.39 -5.86 15.30
CA VAL A 50 5.19 -4.62 14.54
C VAL A 50 5.03 -3.44 15.49
N ALA A 51 4.20 -3.57 16.53
CA ALA A 51 3.96 -2.53 17.52
C ALA A 51 5.26 -2.09 18.23
N ASP A 52 6.07 -3.05 18.66
CA ASP A 52 7.38 -2.80 19.30
C ASP A 52 8.34 -2.11 18.33
N ALA A 53 8.38 -2.58 17.07
CA ALA A 53 9.24 -1.99 16.06
C ALA A 53 8.84 -0.53 15.74
N VAL A 54 7.53 -0.26 15.60
CA VAL A 54 7.00 1.10 15.35
C VAL A 54 7.24 2.02 16.56
N SER A 55 7.04 1.52 17.78
CA SER A 55 7.29 2.28 19.01
C SER A 55 8.75 2.72 19.15
N ALA A 56 9.68 1.90 18.66
CA ALA A 56 11.11 2.18 18.70
C ALA A 56 11.60 3.14 17.58
N MET A 57 10.74 3.49 16.61
CA MET A 57 11.13 4.36 15.49
C MET A 57 11.45 5.78 15.95
N VAL A 58 12.46 6.37 15.31
CA VAL A 58 12.77 7.79 15.40
C VAL A 58 12.42 8.51 14.09
N PRO A 59 12.27 9.84 14.10
CA PRO A 59 11.96 10.60 12.90
C PRO A 59 12.97 10.38 11.76
N GLY A 60 12.50 9.87 10.65
CA GLY A 60 13.30 9.52 9.47
C GLY A 60 13.44 8.02 9.25
N ASP A 61 13.03 7.19 10.20
CA ASP A 61 13.05 5.74 10.05
C ASP A 61 11.95 5.27 9.08
N ILE A 62 12.28 4.17 8.40
CA ILE A 62 11.39 3.50 7.46
C ILE A 62 11.28 2.02 7.85
N ILE A 63 10.06 1.55 8.03
CA ILE A 63 9.71 0.14 8.20
C ILE A 63 8.93 -0.32 6.95
N LEU A 64 9.23 -1.52 6.47
CA LEU A 64 8.41 -2.24 5.48
C LEU A 64 7.79 -3.45 6.17
N LEU A 65 6.46 -3.53 6.19
CA LEU A 65 5.72 -4.69 6.68
C LEU A 65 5.87 -5.86 5.72
N GLU A 66 5.57 -7.07 6.18
CA GLU A 66 5.52 -8.24 5.32
C GLU A 66 4.33 -8.15 4.33
N ASN A 67 4.33 -8.99 3.32
CA ASN A 67 3.33 -9.06 2.25
C ASN A 67 1.90 -9.15 2.82
N LEU A 68 1.13 -8.09 2.64
CA LEU A 68 -0.23 -7.97 3.18
C LEU A 68 -1.13 -9.14 2.78
N ARG A 69 -0.92 -9.70 1.57
CA ARG A 69 -1.72 -10.83 1.07
C ARG A 69 -1.37 -12.18 1.69
N PHE A 70 -0.43 -12.23 2.61
CA PHE A 70 -0.24 -13.40 3.48
C PHE A 70 -1.33 -13.48 4.56
N HIS A 71 -2.03 -12.36 4.82
CA HIS A 71 -3.20 -12.36 5.69
C HIS A 71 -4.49 -12.52 4.87
N PRO A 72 -5.36 -13.50 5.19
CA PRO A 72 -6.60 -13.73 4.43
C PRO A 72 -7.54 -12.54 4.46
N GLY A 73 -7.62 -11.83 5.57
CA GLY A 73 -8.46 -10.64 5.73
C GLY A 73 -8.08 -9.46 4.84
N GLU A 74 -6.92 -9.45 4.20
CA GLU A 74 -6.54 -8.37 3.28
C GLU A 74 -7.49 -8.30 2.08
N GLU A 75 -7.64 -9.40 1.33
CA GLU A 75 -8.48 -9.43 0.14
C GLU A 75 -9.98 -9.51 0.46
N GLU A 76 -10.34 -9.92 1.68
CA GLU A 76 -11.71 -9.95 2.19
C GLU A 76 -12.19 -8.59 2.73
N ASN A 77 -11.32 -7.61 2.79
CA ASN A 77 -11.60 -6.31 3.42
C ASN A 77 -12.06 -6.44 4.88
N ASP A 78 -11.42 -7.35 5.62
CA ASP A 78 -11.77 -7.66 7.00
C ASP A 78 -11.55 -6.46 7.92
N GLY A 79 -12.58 -6.12 8.70
CA GLY A 79 -12.56 -4.92 9.55
C GLY A 79 -11.65 -5.06 10.76
N VAL A 80 -11.42 -6.27 11.28
CA VAL A 80 -10.52 -6.50 12.41
C VAL A 80 -9.09 -6.32 11.94
N PHE A 81 -8.73 -6.95 10.84
CA PHE A 81 -7.40 -6.79 10.24
C PHE A 81 -7.12 -5.33 9.83
N ALA A 82 -8.11 -4.63 9.27
CA ALA A 82 -7.97 -3.21 8.94
C ALA A 82 -7.74 -2.33 10.18
N CYS A 83 -8.41 -2.64 11.29
CA CYS A 83 -8.19 -1.96 12.58
C CYS A 83 -6.78 -2.25 13.11
N GLU A 84 -6.31 -3.49 13.09
CA GLU A 84 -4.95 -3.85 13.51
C GLU A 84 -3.86 -3.13 12.70
N LEU A 85 -4.06 -2.96 11.39
CA LEU A 85 -3.15 -2.16 10.55
C LEU A 85 -3.17 -0.68 10.97
N ALA A 86 -4.33 -0.15 11.31
CA ALA A 86 -4.51 1.24 11.70
C ALA A 86 -3.90 1.55 13.08
N ASP A 87 -3.94 0.62 14.02
CA ASP A 87 -3.52 0.82 15.41
C ASP A 87 -2.04 1.21 15.58
N THR A 88 -1.23 0.99 14.56
CA THR A 88 0.22 1.23 14.62
C THR A 88 0.66 2.59 14.08
N VAL A 89 -0.25 3.37 13.47
CA VAL A 89 0.08 4.62 12.78
C VAL A 89 -0.95 5.73 13.06
N ASP A 90 -0.57 6.98 12.82
CA ASP A 90 -1.40 8.15 13.10
C ASP A 90 -2.24 8.61 11.89
N CYS A 91 -1.82 8.25 10.66
CA CYS A 91 -2.52 8.60 9.43
C CYS A 91 -2.14 7.62 8.31
N PHE A 92 -3.00 7.57 7.30
CA PHE A 92 -2.82 6.71 6.13
C PHE A 92 -2.68 7.54 4.85
N VAL A 93 -1.74 7.15 3.99
CA VAL A 93 -1.58 7.73 2.65
C VAL A 93 -1.71 6.63 1.63
N MET A 94 -2.76 6.72 0.80
CA MET A 94 -2.99 5.82 -0.32
C MET A 94 -2.21 6.29 -1.56
N ASP A 95 -1.14 5.57 -1.91
CA ASP A 95 -0.31 5.92 -3.07
C ASP A 95 -0.07 4.73 -4.02
N ALA A 96 -1.01 3.80 -4.06
CA ALA A 96 -0.98 2.61 -4.91
C ALA A 96 -2.16 2.60 -5.90
N PHE A 97 -2.12 3.47 -6.91
CA PHE A 97 -3.21 3.66 -7.87
C PHE A 97 -3.68 2.36 -8.54
N ALA A 98 -2.75 1.47 -8.88
CA ALA A 98 -3.06 0.18 -9.53
C ALA A 98 -4.02 -0.73 -8.73
N VAL A 99 -4.13 -0.53 -7.42
CA VAL A 99 -5.04 -1.29 -6.54
C VAL A 99 -6.14 -0.43 -5.90
N ALA A 100 -6.21 0.85 -6.22
CA ALA A 100 -7.19 1.78 -5.66
C ALA A 100 -8.65 1.37 -5.95
N HIS A 101 -8.88 0.62 -7.03
CA HIS A 101 -10.19 0.07 -7.41
C HIS A 101 -10.62 -1.14 -6.57
N ARG A 102 -9.76 -1.69 -5.70
CA ARG A 102 -10.03 -2.89 -4.90
C ARG A 102 -10.49 -2.51 -3.50
N ALA A 103 -11.56 -3.13 -3.05
CA ALA A 103 -12.02 -3.05 -1.66
C ALA A 103 -11.24 -4.06 -0.79
N HIS A 104 -9.98 -3.75 -0.46
CA HIS A 104 -9.15 -4.54 0.44
C HIS A 104 -9.00 -3.84 1.79
N ALA A 105 -8.56 -4.57 2.83
CA ALA A 105 -8.39 -4.01 4.17
C ALA A 105 -7.40 -2.82 4.17
N SER A 106 -6.28 -2.94 3.46
CA SER A 106 -5.24 -1.90 3.37
C SER A 106 -5.57 -0.73 2.42
N THR A 107 -6.63 -0.82 1.60
CA THR A 107 -7.01 0.25 0.68
C THR A 107 -8.33 0.91 1.06
N ASN A 108 -9.33 0.13 1.48
CA ASN A 108 -10.68 0.58 1.80
C ASN A 108 -11.00 0.44 3.29
N GLY A 109 -10.64 -0.67 3.93
CA GLY A 109 -10.93 -0.92 5.34
C GLY A 109 -10.28 0.10 6.27
N ILE A 110 -8.98 0.33 6.10
CA ILE A 110 -8.14 1.17 6.97
C ILE A 110 -8.61 2.63 7.06
N ILE A 111 -9.19 3.18 6.00
CA ILE A 111 -9.67 4.58 5.97
C ILE A 111 -10.81 4.87 6.95
N ARG A 112 -11.43 3.82 7.51
CA ARG A 112 -12.49 3.96 8.52
C ARG A 112 -11.93 4.27 9.90
N PHE A 113 -10.64 4.03 10.11
CA PHE A 113 -9.99 4.10 11.41
C PHE A 113 -8.97 5.24 11.51
N LEU A 114 -8.52 5.80 10.36
CA LEU A 114 -7.45 6.79 10.32
C LEU A 114 -7.80 8.00 9.45
N PRO A 115 -7.31 9.19 9.81
CA PRO A 115 -7.21 10.29 8.86
C PRO A 115 -6.44 9.82 7.63
N SER A 116 -7.03 10.01 6.45
CA SER A 116 -6.51 9.42 5.21
C SER A 116 -6.42 10.46 4.11
N ALA A 117 -5.39 10.33 3.27
CA ALA A 117 -5.17 11.18 2.11
C ALA A 117 -4.69 10.36 0.91
N MET A 118 -4.86 10.90 -0.29
CA MET A 118 -4.18 10.35 -1.46
C MET A 118 -2.72 10.79 -1.49
N GLY A 119 -1.84 9.91 -1.95
CA GLY A 119 -0.46 10.23 -2.21
C GLY A 119 -0.25 10.88 -3.58
N LEU A 120 0.98 11.31 -3.85
CA LEU A 120 1.32 12.10 -5.05
C LEU A 120 1.17 11.30 -6.36
N LEU A 121 1.38 9.98 -6.33
CA LEU A 121 1.17 9.13 -7.50
C LEU A 121 -0.32 9.06 -7.83
N VAL A 122 -1.16 8.76 -6.83
CA VAL A 122 -2.62 8.69 -7.00
C VAL A 122 -3.16 10.04 -7.45
N GLN A 123 -2.71 11.14 -6.86
CA GLN A 123 -3.10 12.48 -7.26
C GLN A 123 -2.80 12.73 -8.74
N ARG A 124 -1.59 12.43 -9.20
CA ARG A 124 -1.17 12.61 -10.60
C ARG A 124 -2.04 11.81 -11.57
N GLU A 125 -2.34 10.55 -11.23
CA GLU A 125 -3.18 9.68 -12.06
C GLU A 125 -4.62 10.20 -12.14
N VAL A 126 -5.18 10.64 -11.01
CA VAL A 126 -6.53 11.22 -10.95
C VAL A 126 -6.62 12.52 -11.74
N GLU A 127 -5.63 13.41 -11.61
CA GLU A 127 -5.56 14.66 -12.36
C GLU A 127 -5.45 14.42 -13.88
N ALA A 128 -4.56 13.49 -14.29
CA ALA A 128 -4.37 13.14 -15.69
C ALA A 128 -5.63 12.56 -16.34
N MET A 129 -6.31 11.65 -15.65
CA MET A 129 -7.57 11.07 -16.13
C MET A 129 -8.70 12.09 -16.10
N GLY A 130 -8.80 12.92 -15.06
CA GLY A 130 -9.79 13.99 -14.96
C GLY A 130 -9.65 14.96 -16.15
N GLN A 131 -8.44 15.41 -16.45
CA GLN A 131 -8.19 16.29 -17.60
C GLN A 131 -8.57 15.63 -18.93
N ALA A 132 -8.25 14.34 -19.11
CA ALA A 132 -8.60 13.62 -20.33
C ALA A 132 -10.12 13.43 -20.50
N LEU A 133 -10.89 13.33 -19.40
CA LEU A 133 -12.34 13.12 -19.44
C LEU A 133 -13.12 14.45 -19.51
N GLU A 134 -12.70 15.46 -18.74
CA GLU A 134 -13.46 16.71 -18.59
C GLU A 134 -13.07 17.77 -19.62
N SER A 135 -11.79 17.84 -19.98
CA SER A 135 -11.25 18.88 -20.87
C SER A 135 -10.17 18.32 -21.80
N PRO A 136 -10.50 17.35 -22.67
CA PRO A 136 -9.51 16.69 -23.52
C PRO A 136 -8.95 17.62 -24.59
N GLU A 137 -7.65 17.56 -24.78
CA GLU A 137 -7.03 18.09 -26.00
C GLU A 137 -7.48 17.27 -27.22
N ARG A 138 -7.86 17.94 -28.29
CA ARG A 138 -8.35 17.30 -29.51
C ARG A 138 -7.24 17.18 -30.59
N PRO A 139 -7.16 16.06 -31.33
CA PRO A 139 -8.05 14.88 -31.29
C PRO A 139 -7.79 13.95 -30.10
N LEU A 140 -8.86 13.46 -29.44
CA LEU A 140 -8.81 12.43 -28.43
C LEU A 140 -9.23 11.10 -29.04
N ALA A 141 -8.39 10.07 -28.85
CA ALA A 141 -8.71 8.70 -29.23
C ALA A 141 -8.54 7.78 -28.01
N ALA A 142 -9.51 6.93 -27.75
CA ALA A 142 -9.44 5.89 -26.75
C ALA A 142 -9.14 4.54 -27.42
N LEU A 143 -8.06 3.87 -27.00
CA LEU A 143 -7.73 2.53 -27.45
C LEU A 143 -8.00 1.56 -26.31
N LEU A 144 -8.99 0.68 -26.48
CA LEU A 144 -9.39 -0.33 -25.50
C LEU A 144 -8.92 -1.70 -25.97
N GLY A 145 -8.21 -2.43 -25.12
CA GLY A 145 -7.76 -3.78 -25.40
C GLY A 145 -7.23 -4.47 -24.14
N GLY A 146 -7.35 -5.79 -24.10
CA GLY A 146 -6.88 -6.59 -22.97
C GLY A 146 -7.56 -7.95 -22.91
N ALA A 147 -7.10 -8.81 -22.01
CA ALA A 147 -7.67 -10.15 -21.80
C ALA A 147 -9.06 -10.12 -21.14
N LYS A 148 -9.49 -8.97 -20.57
CA LYS A 148 -10.76 -8.78 -19.85
C LYS A 148 -11.44 -7.49 -20.35
N VAL A 149 -11.77 -7.46 -21.63
CA VAL A 149 -12.44 -6.30 -22.25
C VAL A 149 -13.95 -6.25 -21.91
N SER A 150 -14.47 -7.32 -21.32
CA SER A 150 -15.89 -7.47 -20.98
C SER A 150 -16.23 -7.13 -19.53
N ASP A 151 -15.27 -6.73 -18.72
CA ASP A 151 -15.49 -6.37 -17.32
C ASP A 151 -15.78 -4.87 -17.15
#